data_cd1157518cd80df773cc4a0a7a38a2fe
#
_entry.id   cd1157518cd80df773cc4a0a7a38a2fe
#
_cell.length_a   1.000
_cell.length_b   1.000
_cell.length_c   1.000
_cell.angle_alpha   90.00
_cell.angle_beta   90.00
_cell.angle_gamma   90.00
#
_symmetry.space_group_name_H-M   'P 1'
#
loop_
_entity.id
_entity.type
_entity.pdbx_description
1 polymer ?
#
loop_
_entity_poly.entity_id
_entity_poly.type
_entity_poly.pdbx_seq_one_letter_code
_entity_poly.pdbx_strand_id
1 'polypeptide(L)'
;RRVALRLAAKEELSDTESGNVALVATELATNLIKHAKHGCMVMRVLGQGKDAGIEIMALDSGPGIKDVAQSMSDGYSTTGSPGTGLGAIKRLASEFDLHSIPDKGTAVLARILSGHPRPQPTSKMEFGIVCLPMPGEQVCGDGWGLEHLPDKYTYALVDGLGHGPDAAIAALAALSVAKEYRDKAPAEIVERAHGLLRSTRGAA
;
A
#
# COMPACT_ATOMS: atom_id res chain seq x y z
N ARG A 1 3.21 9.78 -12.89
CA ARG A 1 3.00 9.03 -14.12
C ARG A 1 4.22 8.23 -14.57
N ARG A 2 5.40 8.88 -14.72
CA ARG A 2 6.63 8.18 -15.19
C ARG A 2 7.06 7.04 -14.25
N VAL A 3 6.96 7.22 -12.94
CA VAL A 3 7.25 6.16 -11.95
C VAL A 3 6.26 5.01 -12.09
N ALA A 4 4.97 5.32 -12.19
CA ALA A 4 3.90 4.33 -12.37
C ALA A 4 4.12 3.44 -13.60
N LEU A 5 4.40 4.05 -14.76
CA LEU A 5 4.71 3.31 -15.99
C LEU A 5 5.97 2.45 -15.86
N ARG A 6 7.00 2.93 -15.16
CA ARG A 6 8.22 2.14 -14.94
C ARG A 6 7.98 0.92 -14.05
N LEU A 7 7.14 1.05 -13.02
CA LEU A 7 6.73 -0.08 -12.19
C LEU A 7 5.91 -1.09 -13.00
N ALA A 8 4.92 -0.62 -13.77
CA ALA A 8 4.10 -1.47 -14.63
C ALA A 8 4.92 -2.25 -15.66
N ALA A 9 5.88 -1.59 -16.31
CA ALA A 9 6.79 -2.23 -17.27
C ALA A 9 7.72 -3.27 -16.62
N LYS A 10 8.18 -3.01 -15.38
CA LYS A 10 9.02 -3.97 -14.64
C LYS A 10 8.26 -5.26 -14.32
N GLU A 11 6.98 -5.17 -14.09
CA GLU A 11 6.10 -6.29 -13.75
C GLU A 11 5.38 -6.87 -14.98
N GLU A 12 5.80 -6.48 -16.17
CA GLU A 12 5.29 -7.00 -17.47
C GLU A 12 3.75 -6.89 -17.61
N LEU A 13 3.16 -5.84 -17.04
CA LEU A 13 1.75 -5.57 -17.20
C LEU A 13 1.43 -5.27 -18.67
N SER A 14 0.25 -5.70 -19.13
CA SER A 14 -0.22 -5.39 -20.48
C SER A 14 -0.30 -3.88 -20.75
N ASP A 15 -0.33 -3.49 -22.03
CA ASP A 15 -0.47 -2.08 -22.43
C ASP A 15 -1.72 -1.43 -21.83
N THR A 16 -2.82 -2.16 -21.76
CA THR A 16 -4.07 -1.69 -21.15
C THR A 16 -3.92 -1.46 -19.66
N GLU A 17 -3.35 -2.44 -18.93
CA GLU A 17 -3.13 -2.34 -17.50
C GLU A 17 -2.12 -1.22 -17.18
N SER A 18 -1.04 -1.12 -17.94
CA SER A 18 -0.05 -0.04 -17.84
C SER A 18 -0.68 1.33 -18.09
N GLY A 19 -1.60 1.42 -19.06
CA GLY A 19 -2.42 2.60 -19.32
C GLY A 19 -3.30 2.97 -18.13
N ASN A 20 -3.98 1.98 -17.55
CA ASN A 20 -4.83 2.17 -16.36
C ASN A 20 -4.00 2.64 -15.15
N VAL A 21 -2.84 2.01 -14.89
CA VAL A 21 -1.90 2.43 -13.83
C VAL A 21 -1.49 3.90 -14.00
N ALA A 22 -1.15 4.30 -15.24
CA ALA A 22 -0.73 5.66 -15.53
C ALA A 22 -1.86 6.68 -15.36
N LEU A 23 -3.09 6.34 -15.76
CA LEU A 23 -4.26 7.20 -15.60
C LEU A 23 -4.62 7.36 -14.13
N VAL A 24 -4.74 6.25 -13.39
CA VAL A 24 -5.07 6.26 -11.96
C VAL A 24 -4.03 7.06 -11.18
N ALA A 25 -2.73 6.84 -11.43
CA ALA A 25 -1.66 7.60 -10.78
C ALA A 25 -1.74 9.10 -11.09
N THR A 26 -2.11 9.47 -12.31
CA THR A 26 -2.24 10.87 -12.71
C THR A 26 -3.44 11.54 -12.04
N GLU A 27 -4.59 10.87 -12.00
CA GLU A 27 -5.80 11.39 -11.36
C GLU A 27 -5.60 11.56 -9.84
N LEU A 28 -5.05 10.54 -9.17
CA LEU A 28 -4.74 10.62 -7.73
C LEU A 28 -3.74 11.73 -7.42
N ALA A 29 -2.67 11.87 -8.22
CA ALA A 29 -1.71 12.97 -8.06
C ALA A 29 -2.38 14.34 -8.25
N THR A 30 -3.25 14.46 -9.26
CA THR A 30 -3.99 15.70 -9.52
C THR A 30 -4.90 16.06 -8.35
N ASN A 31 -5.58 15.07 -7.77
CA ASN A 31 -6.42 15.28 -6.60
C ASN A 31 -5.60 15.75 -5.39
N LEU A 32 -4.47 15.13 -5.14
CA LEU A 32 -3.56 15.55 -4.06
C LEU A 32 -3.07 17.00 -4.26
N ILE A 33 -2.68 17.38 -5.49
CA ILE A 33 -2.20 18.74 -5.77
C ILE A 33 -3.32 19.77 -5.63
N LYS A 34 -4.54 19.45 -6.08
CA LYS A 34 -5.64 20.43 -6.12
C LYS A 34 -6.39 20.57 -4.79
N HIS A 35 -6.50 19.49 -4.03
CA HIS A 35 -7.45 19.42 -2.92
C HIS A 35 -6.82 19.07 -1.58
N ALA A 36 -5.60 18.49 -1.58
CA ALA A 36 -4.99 17.98 -0.39
C ALA A 36 -4.18 19.02 0.39
N LYS A 37 -4.01 18.75 1.69
CA LYS A 37 -2.92 19.29 2.51
C LYS A 37 -2.03 18.12 2.91
N HIS A 38 -0.71 18.32 2.84
CA HIS A 38 0.28 17.28 3.17
C HIS A 38 0.02 15.95 2.45
N GLY A 39 -0.30 16.06 1.14
CA GLY A 39 -0.61 14.89 0.31
C GLY A 39 0.61 14.00 0.09
N CYS A 40 0.42 12.69 0.25
CA CYS A 40 1.42 11.66 -0.03
C CYS A 40 0.84 10.61 -0.98
N MET A 41 1.67 10.14 -1.93
CA MET A 41 1.33 9.02 -2.81
C MET A 41 2.34 7.90 -2.65
N VAL A 42 1.86 6.71 -2.36
CA VAL A 42 2.65 5.49 -2.24
C VAL A 42 2.28 4.56 -3.38
N MET A 43 3.28 3.95 -4.00
CA MET A 43 3.08 2.91 -5.01
C MET A 43 3.92 1.70 -4.66
N ARG A 44 3.32 0.51 -4.77
CA ARG A 44 4.06 -0.73 -4.60
C ARG A 44 3.63 -1.79 -5.61
N VAL A 45 4.53 -2.72 -5.86
CA VAL A 45 4.25 -3.93 -6.63
C VAL A 45 3.54 -4.94 -5.74
N LEU A 46 2.53 -5.61 -6.27
CA LEU A 46 1.82 -6.71 -5.63
C LEU A 46 2.09 -8.00 -6.40
N GLY A 47 2.39 -9.08 -5.68
CA GLY A 47 2.58 -10.40 -6.29
C GLY A 47 3.75 -10.47 -7.28
N GLN A 48 3.76 -11.50 -8.11
CA GLN A 48 4.71 -11.73 -9.19
C GLN A 48 4.06 -12.52 -10.32
N GLY A 49 4.52 -12.33 -11.56
CA GLY A 49 4.04 -13.05 -12.75
C GLY A 49 2.55 -12.82 -12.97
N LYS A 50 1.76 -13.90 -13.05
CA LYS A 50 0.31 -13.84 -13.30
C LYS A 50 -0.49 -13.13 -12.20
N ASP A 51 0.07 -13.04 -11.01
CA ASP A 51 -0.53 -12.36 -9.86
C ASP A 51 0.08 -10.98 -9.63
N ALA A 52 0.88 -10.48 -10.58
CA ALA A 52 1.47 -9.16 -10.49
C ALA A 52 0.40 -8.07 -10.51
N GLY A 53 0.71 -6.95 -9.93
CA GLY A 53 -0.15 -5.78 -9.94
C GLY A 53 0.53 -4.57 -9.33
N ILE A 54 -0.11 -3.43 -9.48
CA ILE A 54 0.34 -2.18 -8.87
C ILE A 54 -0.74 -1.67 -7.93
N GLU A 55 -0.34 -1.46 -6.68
CA GLU A 55 -1.13 -0.73 -5.70
C GLU A 55 -0.70 0.72 -5.69
N ILE A 56 -1.67 1.62 -5.70
CA ILE A 56 -1.47 3.06 -5.58
C ILE A 56 -2.34 3.53 -4.42
N MET A 57 -1.71 4.16 -3.45
CA MET A 57 -2.39 4.75 -2.31
C MET A 57 -2.12 6.26 -2.30
N ALA A 58 -3.18 7.05 -2.17
CA ALA A 58 -3.11 8.50 -2.01
C ALA A 58 -3.69 8.88 -0.65
N LEU A 59 -2.92 9.61 0.14
CA LEU A 59 -3.24 9.99 1.52
C LEU A 59 -3.10 11.50 1.68
N ASP A 60 -4.03 12.15 2.34
CA ASP A 60 -3.93 13.56 2.67
C ASP A 60 -4.60 13.92 4.01
N SER A 61 -4.21 15.06 4.56
CA SER A 61 -4.83 15.70 5.73
C SER A 61 -5.62 16.95 5.34
N GLY A 62 -6.23 16.95 4.15
CA GLY A 62 -7.01 18.07 3.63
C GLY A 62 -8.42 18.17 4.20
N PRO A 63 -9.31 18.89 3.52
CA PRO A 63 -10.68 19.13 4.02
C PRO A 63 -11.58 17.90 3.99
N GLY A 64 -11.10 16.77 3.44
CA GLY A 64 -11.90 15.58 3.23
C GLY A 64 -13.02 15.79 2.21
N ILE A 65 -13.82 14.76 2.01
CA ILE A 65 -14.95 14.75 1.07
C ILE A 65 -16.25 14.69 1.87
N LYS A 66 -17.11 15.71 1.72
CA LYS A 66 -18.38 15.78 2.45
C LYS A 66 -19.40 14.75 1.97
N ASP A 67 -19.47 14.54 0.67
CA ASP A 67 -20.35 13.55 0.04
C ASP A 67 -19.54 12.67 -0.92
N VAL A 68 -19.13 11.54 -0.40
CA VAL A 68 -18.35 10.53 -1.15
C VAL A 68 -19.20 9.95 -2.29
N ALA A 69 -20.48 9.69 -2.07
CA ALA A 69 -21.37 9.11 -3.07
C ALA A 69 -21.51 10.06 -4.29
N GLN A 70 -21.71 11.34 -4.03
CA GLN A 70 -21.77 12.36 -5.08
C GLN A 70 -20.42 12.49 -5.82
N SER A 71 -19.31 12.46 -5.09
CA SER A 71 -17.96 12.60 -5.68
C SER A 71 -17.55 11.39 -6.53
N MET A 72 -18.23 10.26 -6.35
CA MET A 72 -18.04 9.04 -7.13
C MET A 72 -18.92 8.97 -8.38
N SER A 73 -19.91 9.86 -8.52
CA SER A 73 -20.79 9.89 -9.68
C SER A 73 -20.09 10.45 -10.92
N ASP A 74 -20.46 9.91 -12.09
CA ASP A 74 -19.88 10.33 -13.36
C ASP A 74 -20.22 11.80 -13.68
N GLY A 75 -19.20 12.54 -14.15
CA GLY A 75 -19.35 13.94 -14.51
C GLY A 75 -19.27 14.92 -13.35
N TYR A 76 -19.22 14.45 -12.11
CA TYR A 76 -19.03 15.34 -10.97
C TYR A 76 -17.57 15.82 -10.87
N SER A 77 -17.37 17.09 -11.08
CA SER A 77 -16.09 17.77 -10.89
C SER A 77 -16.32 19.14 -10.26
N THR A 78 -15.71 19.40 -9.11
CA THR A 78 -15.74 20.70 -8.45
C THR A 78 -14.85 21.73 -9.14
N THR A 79 -14.02 21.33 -10.10
CA THR A 79 -12.99 22.18 -10.73
C THR A 79 -13.04 22.23 -12.27
N GLY A 80 -14.18 21.81 -12.90
CA GLY A 80 -14.36 21.92 -14.35
C GLY A 80 -13.50 20.98 -15.21
N SER A 81 -12.86 19.98 -14.63
CA SER A 81 -12.19 18.92 -15.39
C SER A 81 -13.24 17.95 -15.98
N PRO A 82 -13.05 17.42 -17.20
CA PRO A 82 -14.02 16.54 -17.84
C PRO A 82 -14.15 15.22 -17.10
N GLY A 83 -14.98 15.14 -16.07
CA GLY A 83 -15.59 13.93 -15.50
C GLY A 83 -14.72 12.71 -15.20
N THR A 84 -13.40 12.88 -15.10
CA THR A 84 -12.42 11.80 -14.92
C THR A 84 -12.02 11.58 -13.46
N GLY A 85 -12.80 12.02 -12.49
CA GLY A 85 -12.48 11.98 -11.06
C GLY A 85 -12.44 10.56 -10.44
N LEU A 86 -12.84 10.48 -9.17
CA LEU A 86 -12.83 9.26 -8.37
C LEU A 86 -13.64 8.12 -9.00
N GLY A 87 -14.73 8.43 -9.71
CA GLY A 87 -15.52 7.43 -10.46
C GLY A 87 -14.72 6.75 -11.56
N ALA A 88 -13.88 7.49 -12.29
CA ALA A 88 -13.00 6.90 -13.31
C ALA A 88 -11.92 6.01 -12.67
N ILE A 89 -11.32 6.44 -11.54
CA ILE A 89 -10.36 5.61 -10.81
C ILE A 89 -10.99 4.28 -10.42
N LYS A 90 -12.21 4.30 -9.86
CA LYS A 90 -12.95 3.10 -9.48
C LYS A 90 -13.20 2.16 -10.66
N ARG A 91 -13.51 2.69 -11.85
CA ARG A 91 -13.73 1.86 -13.06
C ARG A 91 -12.46 1.23 -13.60
N LEU A 92 -11.32 1.93 -13.50
CA LEU A 92 -10.03 1.48 -14.03
C LEU A 92 -9.30 0.53 -13.09
N ALA A 93 -9.61 0.59 -11.79
CA ALA A 93 -9.01 -0.26 -10.77
C ALA A 93 -9.71 -1.62 -10.69
N SER A 94 -8.93 -2.67 -10.47
CA SER A 94 -9.44 -4.01 -10.15
C SER A 94 -10.02 -4.06 -8.73
N GLU A 95 -9.42 -3.29 -7.82
CA GLU A 95 -9.88 -3.07 -6.45
C GLU A 95 -9.77 -1.59 -6.13
N PHE A 96 -10.79 -1.04 -5.51
CA PHE A 96 -10.85 0.37 -5.13
C PHE A 96 -11.49 0.51 -3.75
N ASP A 97 -10.85 1.31 -2.90
CA ASP A 97 -11.41 1.72 -1.62
C ASP A 97 -11.14 3.20 -1.37
N LEU A 98 -12.05 3.85 -0.64
CA LEU A 98 -11.97 5.25 -0.29
C LEU A 98 -12.52 5.48 1.10
N HIS A 99 -11.70 6.07 1.94
CA HIS A 99 -12.08 6.55 3.26
C HIS A 99 -11.83 8.05 3.36
N SER A 100 -12.84 8.81 3.73
CA SER A 100 -12.72 10.26 3.91
C SER A 100 -13.53 10.75 5.10
N ILE A 101 -12.90 11.58 5.90
CA ILE A 101 -13.54 12.24 7.04
C ILE A 101 -13.43 13.75 6.84
N PRO A 102 -14.55 14.49 6.85
CA PRO A 102 -14.52 15.95 6.77
C PRO A 102 -13.54 16.56 7.78
N ASP A 103 -12.73 17.50 7.31
CA ASP A 103 -11.69 18.21 8.05
C ASP A 103 -10.55 17.35 8.62
N LYS A 104 -10.49 16.07 8.26
CA LYS A 104 -9.39 15.16 8.67
C LYS A 104 -8.58 14.60 7.50
N GLY A 105 -9.13 14.64 6.28
CA GLY A 105 -8.44 14.20 5.07
C GLY A 105 -9.08 13.02 4.36
N THR A 106 -8.35 12.49 3.39
CA THR A 106 -8.82 11.40 2.52
C THR A 106 -7.72 10.37 2.32
N ALA A 107 -8.11 9.10 2.32
CA ALA A 107 -7.31 7.97 1.91
C ALA A 107 -7.98 7.27 0.72
N VAL A 108 -7.27 7.11 -0.37
CA VAL A 108 -7.73 6.38 -1.56
C VAL A 108 -6.77 5.25 -1.85
N LEU A 109 -7.32 4.06 -2.02
CA LEU A 109 -6.60 2.86 -2.47
C LEU A 109 -7.11 2.46 -3.85
N ALA A 110 -6.19 2.20 -4.78
CA ALA A 110 -6.49 1.63 -6.08
C ALA A 110 -5.47 0.54 -6.42
N ARG A 111 -5.95 -0.64 -6.85
CA ARG A 111 -5.11 -1.74 -7.31
C ARG A 111 -5.43 -2.07 -8.74
N ILE A 112 -4.44 -2.14 -9.58
CA ILE A 112 -4.52 -2.64 -10.94
C ILE A 112 -3.76 -3.97 -10.97
N LEU A 113 -4.51 -5.06 -11.17
CA LEU A 113 -3.99 -6.41 -11.12
C LEU A 113 -3.83 -6.96 -12.54
N SER A 114 -2.76 -7.72 -12.79
CA SER A 114 -2.55 -8.43 -14.03
C SER A 114 -3.52 -9.61 -14.16
N GLY A 115 -4.12 -9.77 -15.33
CA GLY A 115 -4.97 -10.92 -15.62
C GLY A 115 -6.29 -10.94 -14.85
N HIS A 116 -6.83 -12.12 -14.64
CA HIS A 116 -8.15 -12.32 -14.05
C HIS A 116 -8.27 -11.84 -12.60
N PRO A 117 -9.47 -11.45 -12.17
CA PRO A 117 -9.71 -11.08 -10.78
C PRO A 117 -9.17 -12.19 -9.87
N ARG A 118 -8.38 -11.78 -8.88
CA ARG A 118 -7.91 -12.71 -7.84
C ARG A 118 -9.11 -13.46 -7.28
N PRO A 119 -9.02 -14.78 -7.06
CA PRO A 119 -10.00 -15.45 -6.24
C PRO A 119 -10.17 -14.62 -4.97
N GLN A 120 -11.39 -14.28 -4.64
CA GLN A 120 -11.70 -13.59 -3.37
C GLN A 120 -10.96 -14.35 -2.28
N PRO A 121 -10.12 -13.69 -1.47
CA PRO A 121 -9.47 -14.41 -0.41
C PRO A 121 -10.57 -15.04 0.45
N THR A 122 -10.52 -16.35 0.59
CA THR A 122 -11.41 -17.11 1.49
C THR A 122 -11.12 -16.78 2.96
N SER A 123 -10.21 -15.86 3.18
CA SER A 123 -9.83 -15.31 4.48
C SER A 123 -11.00 -14.51 5.07
N LYS A 124 -11.38 -14.87 6.29
CA LYS A 124 -12.34 -14.10 7.09
C LYS A 124 -11.75 -12.79 7.65
N MET A 125 -10.52 -12.45 7.28
CA MET A 125 -9.78 -11.30 7.81
C MET A 125 -9.32 -10.41 6.67
N GLU A 126 -9.54 -9.11 6.83
CA GLU A 126 -9.03 -8.05 5.96
C GLU A 126 -7.88 -7.33 6.66
N PHE A 127 -6.86 -6.95 5.90
CA PHE A 127 -5.67 -6.28 6.41
C PHE A 127 -5.43 -4.99 5.64
N GLY A 128 -5.20 -3.92 6.36
CA GLY A 128 -4.72 -2.65 5.82
C GLY A 128 -3.43 -2.24 6.51
N ILE A 129 -2.35 -2.05 5.76
CA ILE A 129 -1.04 -1.69 6.33
C ILE A 129 -0.45 -0.57 5.50
N VAL A 130 0.07 0.45 6.21
CA VAL A 130 0.84 1.56 5.64
C VAL A 130 2.20 1.57 6.33
N CYS A 131 3.26 1.51 5.53
CA CYS A 131 4.64 1.60 6.01
C CYS A 131 5.37 2.63 5.13
N LEU A 132 5.73 3.77 5.70
CA LEU A 132 6.31 4.90 4.98
C LEU A 132 7.67 5.25 5.56
N PRO A 133 8.67 5.55 4.71
CA PRO A 133 9.94 6.09 5.18
C PRO A 133 9.74 7.40 5.93
N MET A 134 10.58 7.64 6.93
CA MET A 134 10.69 8.94 7.56
C MET A 134 11.07 10.02 6.52
N PRO A 135 10.60 11.29 6.63
CA PRO A 135 10.99 12.35 5.72
C PRO A 135 12.53 12.46 5.59
N GLY A 136 13.02 12.37 4.35
CA GLY A 136 14.45 12.36 4.04
C GLY A 136 15.06 10.97 3.88
N GLU A 137 14.36 9.91 4.28
CA GLU A 137 14.80 8.53 4.10
C GLU A 137 14.22 7.90 2.82
N GLN A 138 14.91 6.91 2.29
CA GLN A 138 14.46 6.16 1.11
C GLN A 138 13.75 4.85 1.47
N VAL A 139 13.97 4.35 2.68
CA VAL A 139 13.38 3.11 3.20
C VAL A 139 12.79 3.34 4.58
N CYS A 140 11.68 2.65 4.87
CA CYS A 140 11.10 2.63 6.21
C CYS A 140 11.98 1.77 7.13
N GLY A 141 12.26 2.26 8.34
CA GLY A 141 12.97 1.50 9.37
C GLY A 141 12.13 0.39 9.97
N ASP A 142 10.80 0.54 9.90
CA ASP A 142 9.85 -0.44 10.41
C ASP A 142 9.52 -1.50 9.36
N GLY A 143 8.98 -2.61 9.82
CA GLY A 143 8.55 -3.68 8.95
C GLY A 143 7.32 -4.42 9.47
N TRP A 144 6.70 -5.16 8.58
CA TRP A 144 5.57 -6.00 8.92
C TRP A 144 5.58 -7.29 8.10
N GLY A 145 5.00 -8.34 8.66
CA GLY A 145 4.81 -9.62 8.01
C GLY A 145 3.48 -10.25 8.38
N LEU A 146 2.91 -10.99 7.45
CA LEU A 146 1.70 -11.77 7.61
C LEU A 146 1.91 -13.12 6.98
N GLU A 147 1.77 -14.16 7.77
CA GLU A 147 1.82 -15.55 7.32
C GLU A 147 0.49 -16.24 7.60
N HIS A 148 -0.05 -16.90 6.59
CA HIS A 148 -1.27 -17.68 6.69
C HIS A 148 -0.93 -19.17 6.81
N LEU A 149 -1.44 -19.79 7.86
CA LEU A 149 -1.41 -21.24 8.06
C LEU A 149 -2.86 -21.77 7.97
N PRO A 150 -3.05 -23.07 7.83
CA PRO A 150 -4.42 -23.63 7.67
C PRO A 150 -5.41 -23.28 8.77
N ASP A 151 -4.92 -23.10 10.00
CA ASP A 151 -5.70 -22.91 11.22
C ASP A 151 -5.47 -21.55 11.90
N LYS A 152 -4.47 -20.79 11.47
CA LYS A 152 -4.11 -19.52 12.11
C LYS A 152 -3.42 -18.54 11.18
N TYR A 153 -3.38 -17.28 11.60
CA TYR A 153 -2.53 -16.23 11.04
C TYR A 153 -1.45 -15.85 12.04
N THR A 154 -0.25 -15.62 11.54
CA THR A 154 0.85 -15.06 12.32
C THR A 154 1.17 -13.67 11.78
N TYR A 155 1.07 -12.67 12.65
CA TYR A 155 1.44 -11.28 12.34
C TYR A 155 2.74 -10.94 13.02
N ALA A 156 3.57 -10.20 12.34
CA ALA A 156 4.74 -9.56 12.93
C ALA A 156 4.73 -8.08 12.59
N LEU A 157 4.84 -7.23 13.59
CA LEU A 157 5.13 -5.80 13.47
C LEU A 157 6.49 -5.58 14.12
N VAL A 158 7.36 -4.90 13.44
CA VAL A 158 8.74 -4.68 13.88
C VAL A 158 9.08 -3.22 13.72
N ASP A 159 9.46 -2.57 14.80
CA ASP A 159 10.03 -1.22 14.84
C ASP A 159 11.55 -1.35 14.90
N GLY A 160 12.24 -1.04 13.80
CA GLY A 160 13.70 -1.05 13.73
C GLY A 160 14.29 0.15 14.44
N LEU A 161 15.25 -0.07 15.34
CA LEU A 161 15.82 0.98 16.16
C LEU A 161 16.45 2.10 15.34
N GLY A 162 15.84 3.29 15.38
CA GLY A 162 16.21 4.47 14.59
C GLY A 162 15.42 4.59 13.29
N HIS A 163 16.08 4.95 12.19
CA HIS A 163 15.43 5.15 10.88
C HIS A 163 16.39 4.81 9.75
N GLY A 164 15.84 4.69 8.54
CA GLY A 164 16.61 4.45 7.32
C GLY A 164 17.14 3.02 7.17
N PRO A 165 18.21 2.83 6.37
CA PRO A 165 18.63 1.50 5.93
C PRO A 165 19.02 0.54 7.06
N ASP A 166 19.71 1.02 8.11
CA ASP A 166 20.17 0.16 9.19
C ASP A 166 19.00 -0.35 10.06
N ALA A 167 18.00 0.51 10.31
CA ALA A 167 16.77 0.12 11.00
C ALA A 167 15.97 -0.88 10.13
N ALA A 168 15.88 -0.64 8.84
CA ALA A 168 15.23 -1.56 7.88
C ALA A 168 15.90 -2.95 7.86
N ILE A 169 17.24 -3.01 7.94
CA ILE A 169 17.98 -4.29 8.02
C ILE A 169 17.58 -5.05 9.29
N ALA A 170 17.50 -4.37 10.43
CA ALA A 170 17.06 -4.99 11.68
C ALA A 170 15.63 -5.49 11.60
N ALA A 171 14.72 -4.67 11.09
CA ALA A 171 13.31 -5.05 10.90
C ALA A 171 13.17 -6.28 9.97
N LEU A 172 13.86 -6.29 8.84
CA LEU A 172 13.85 -7.41 7.91
C LEU A 172 14.43 -8.70 8.51
N ALA A 173 15.47 -8.59 9.32
CA ALA A 173 16.04 -9.72 10.03
C ALA A 173 15.04 -10.36 11.00
N ALA A 174 14.33 -9.55 11.81
CA ALA A 174 13.28 -10.04 12.69
C ALA A 174 12.11 -10.67 11.92
N LEU A 175 11.68 -10.05 10.81
CA LEU A 175 10.62 -10.58 9.94
C LEU A 175 11.00 -11.91 9.29
N SER A 176 12.26 -12.11 8.93
CA SER A 176 12.74 -13.39 8.39
C SER A 176 12.55 -14.53 9.40
N VAL A 177 12.83 -14.28 10.68
CA VAL A 177 12.59 -15.24 11.76
C VAL A 177 11.09 -15.50 11.94
N ALA A 178 10.27 -14.44 11.96
CA ALA A 178 8.83 -14.58 12.09
C ALA A 178 8.22 -15.42 10.96
N LYS A 179 8.73 -15.26 9.75
CA LYS A 179 8.34 -16.06 8.58
C LYS A 179 8.78 -17.52 8.68
N GLU A 180 10.03 -17.76 9.06
CA GLU A 180 10.61 -19.10 9.19
C GLU A 180 9.89 -19.91 10.27
N TYR A 181 9.64 -19.29 11.42
CA TYR A 181 9.03 -19.93 12.60
C TYR A 181 7.55 -19.59 12.79
N ARG A 182 6.83 -19.26 11.69
CA ARG A 182 5.43 -18.81 11.69
C ARG A 182 4.43 -19.74 12.38
N ASP A 183 4.79 -21.04 12.54
CA ASP A 183 4.00 -22.06 13.22
C ASP A 183 4.21 -22.08 14.73
N LYS A 184 5.26 -21.45 15.23
CA LYS A 184 5.65 -21.44 16.65
C LYS A 184 4.83 -20.44 17.47
N ALA A 185 4.98 -20.55 18.79
CA ALA A 185 4.40 -19.57 19.71
C ALA A 185 5.09 -18.20 19.56
N PRO A 186 4.38 -17.06 19.72
CA PRO A 186 4.98 -15.74 19.58
C PRO A 186 6.23 -15.52 20.46
N ALA A 187 6.23 -16.02 21.69
CA ALA A 187 7.37 -15.92 22.61
C ALA A 187 8.63 -16.59 22.03
N GLU A 188 8.49 -17.76 21.41
CA GLU A 188 9.60 -18.48 20.78
C GLU A 188 10.14 -17.71 19.56
N ILE A 189 9.25 -17.12 18.76
CA ILE A 189 9.63 -16.29 17.61
C ILE A 189 10.45 -15.09 18.07
N VAL A 190 9.98 -14.38 19.10
CA VAL A 190 10.67 -13.20 19.67
C VAL A 190 12.05 -13.59 20.24
N GLU A 191 12.15 -14.69 20.97
CA GLU A 191 13.42 -15.17 21.52
C GLU A 191 14.46 -15.47 20.41
N ARG A 192 14.02 -16.13 19.34
CA ARG A 192 14.86 -16.41 18.17
C ARG A 192 15.27 -15.12 17.44
N ALA A 193 14.35 -14.21 17.25
CA ALA A 193 14.63 -12.90 16.65
C ALA A 193 15.64 -12.11 17.49
N HIS A 194 15.51 -12.13 18.82
CA HIS A 194 16.46 -11.48 19.72
C HIS A 194 17.90 -11.99 19.50
N GLY A 195 18.08 -13.29 19.31
CA GLY A 195 19.39 -13.88 19.01
C GLY A 195 20.01 -13.32 17.73
N LEU A 196 19.23 -13.20 16.66
CA LEU A 196 19.68 -12.70 15.36
C LEU A 196 19.93 -11.18 15.37
N LEU A 197 19.14 -10.42 16.11
CA LEU A 197 19.21 -8.97 16.16
C LEU A 197 20.47 -8.43 16.86
N ARG A 198 21.21 -9.25 17.62
CA ARG A 198 22.45 -8.84 18.30
C ARG A 198 23.54 -8.29 17.35
N SER A 199 23.51 -8.69 16.07
CA SER A 199 24.43 -8.20 15.05
C SER A 199 23.91 -6.98 14.30
N THR A 200 22.74 -6.47 14.63
CA THR A 200 22.09 -5.32 14.02
C THR A 200 21.96 -4.16 15.02
N ARG A 201 21.27 -3.08 14.62
CA ARG A 201 20.91 -1.98 15.54
C ARG A 201 19.88 -2.40 16.59
N GLY A 202 19.19 -3.52 16.39
CA GLY A 202 18.07 -3.97 17.20
C GLY A 202 16.72 -3.53 16.65
N ALA A 203 15.67 -4.14 17.18
CA ALA A 203 14.27 -3.83 16.88
C ALA A 203 13.38 -4.19 18.09
N ALA A 204 12.17 -3.63 18.12
CA ALA A 204 11.10 -3.92 19.05
C ALA A 204 9.85 -4.47 18.32
#